data_4eb4139e4d5a5c432fb7231699484dcc
#
_entry.id   4eb4139e4d5a5c432fb7231699484dcc
#
_cell.length_a   1.000
_cell.length_b   1.000
_cell.length_c   1.000
_cell.angle_alpha   90.00
_cell.angle_beta   90.00
_cell.angle_gamma   90.00
#
_symmetry.space_group_name_H-M   'P 1'
#
loop_
_entity.id
_entity.type
_entity.pdbx_description
1 polymer ?
#
loop_
_entity_poly.entity_id
_entity_poly.type
_entity_poly.pdbx_seq_one_letter_code
_entity_poly.pdbx_strand_id
1 'polypeptide(L)'
;DLHLLSRRQRQMCIRDRSVIAHLANGYTCVQEDLDEAWRTLMLAQHHDSWIVPYKGINKFGTWADQIKRWTDETNTVADKITAASIFSFDNDTINTEKAQGFVRVYNTLGTKRKELVTVELPQEYADFDLEVNDYRNKKVDYSIGKEGGKIRLLFEADVPPFGYSTYRIKQVKTGKRTVSGSEKIINEGEYVVENDMYKIVFDLSKGGTIKSLIAKKEGNKDFAGKTEKYALGELRGFFYEEGKFRSSIETPAKLTVVRDNVYEQKIKIEGEIASHPFTQVITLTKGTRRIDFDLTVDWKKNVGIGEYKEERWRDNRRAYCC
;
A
#
# COMPACT_ATOMS: atom_id res chain seq x y z
N ASP A 1 2.87 10.97 -0.38
CA ASP A 1 4.00 10.05 -0.28
C ASP A 1 3.83 9.03 0.86
N LEU A 2 2.81 8.16 0.72
CA LEU A 2 2.58 7.00 1.60
C LEU A 2 3.81 6.05 1.68
N HIS A 3 4.71 6.14 0.70
CA HIS A 3 6.00 5.48 0.74
C HIS A 3 6.90 5.94 1.91
N LEU A 4 6.79 7.16 2.41
CA LEU A 4 7.60 7.66 3.53
C LEU A 4 7.18 7.05 4.88
N LEU A 5 5.88 6.92 5.15
CA LEU A 5 5.38 6.24 6.35
C LEU A 5 5.65 4.73 6.31
N SER A 6 5.48 4.09 5.14
CA SER A 6 5.83 2.68 4.96
C SER A 6 7.33 2.43 5.08
N ARG A 7 8.19 3.41 4.78
CA ARG A 7 9.65 3.32 4.92
C ARG A 7 10.09 3.35 6.39
N ARG A 8 9.53 4.22 7.23
CA ARG A 8 9.78 4.19 8.69
C ARG A 8 9.37 2.85 9.29
N GLN A 9 8.21 2.36 8.92
CA GLN A 9 7.71 1.05 9.34
C GLN A 9 8.60 -0.08 8.84
N ARG A 10 9.10 -0.02 7.60
CA ARG A 10 10.02 -1.03 7.05
C ARG A 10 11.30 -1.13 7.84
N GLN A 11 11.92 -0.03 8.27
CA GLN A 11 13.20 -0.06 9.00
C GLN A 11 13.03 -0.53 10.44
N MET A 12 12.00 -0.10 11.14
CA MET A 12 11.65 -0.71 12.43
C MET A 12 11.41 -2.21 12.27
N CYS A 13 10.67 -2.62 11.24
CA CYS A 13 10.42 -4.02 10.93
C CYS A 13 11.70 -4.82 10.57
N ILE A 14 12.74 -4.18 10.03
CA ILE A 14 14.01 -4.84 9.68
C ILE A 14 14.78 -5.21 10.93
N ARG A 15 14.99 -4.24 11.82
CA ARG A 15 15.61 -4.50 13.13
C ARG A 15 14.83 -5.58 13.86
N ASP A 16 13.51 -5.47 13.91
CA ASP A 16 12.68 -6.39 14.65
C ASP A 16 12.67 -7.79 14.03
N ARG A 17 12.75 -7.92 12.69
CA ARG A 17 12.94 -9.22 12.01
C ARG A 17 14.31 -9.83 12.31
N SER A 18 15.37 -9.03 12.31
CA SER A 18 16.70 -9.52 12.69
C SER A 18 16.75 -9.99 14.14
N VAL A 19 16.02 -9.31 15.05
CA VAL A 19 15.87 -9.74 16.45
C VAL A 19 15.07 -11.05 16.54
N ILE A 20 13.97 -11.19 15.82
CA ILE A 20 13.20 -12.44 15.78
C ILE A 20 14.08 -13.58 15.24
N ALA A 21 14.84 -13.34 14.17
CA ALA A 21 15.76 -14.33 13.61
C ALA A 21 16.89 -14.68 14.59
N HIS A 22 17.41 -13.69 15.32
CA HIS A 22 18.42 -13.92 16.36
C HIS A 22 17.87 -14.82 17.48
N LEU A 23 16.69 -14.52 18.00
CA LEU A 23 16.06 -15.29 19.07
C LEU A 23 15.65 -16.69 18.65
N ALA A 24 15.27 -16.86 17.40
CA ALA A 24 14.80 -18.16 16.90
C ALA A 24 15.94 -19.10 16.45
N ASN A 25 17.00 -18.56 15.83
CA ASN A 25 18.04 -19.38 15.19
C ASN A 25 19.47 -18.81 15.32
N GLY A 26 19.69 -17.78 16.16
CA GLY A 26 21.02 -17.22 16.39
C GLY A 26 21.54 -16.30 15.28
N TYR A 27 20.70 -15.85 14.34
CA TYR A 27 21.13 -14.91 13.31
C TYR A 27 21.71 -13.63 13.90
N THR A 28 22.87 -13.20 13.41
CA THR A 28 23.50 -11.96 13.83
C THR A 28 23.55 -10.95 12.69
N CYS A 29 22.92 -9.81 12.91
CA CYS A 29 22.99 -8.67 11.99
C CYS A 29 24.29 -7.89 12.20
N VAL A 30 24.86 -7.37 11.11
CA VAL A 30 26.01 -6.46 11.17
C VAL A 30 25.53 -5.10 11.70
N GLN A 31 26.04 -4.70 12.88
CA GLN A 31 25.60 -3.47 13.55
C GLN A 31 25.90 -2.22 12.73
N GLU A 32 27.05 -2.19 12.07
CA GLU A 32 27.49 -1.08 11.21
C GLU A 32 26.50 -0.84 10.04
N ASP A 33 25.96 -1.90 9.45
CA ASP A 33 24.93 -1.81 8.40
C ASP A 33 23.65 -1.12 8.94
N LEU A 34 23.23 -1.47 10.16
CA LEU A 34 22.06 -0.84 10.80
C LEU A 34 22.32 0.64 11.13
N ASP A 35 23.48 0.97 11.67
CA ASP A 35 23.83 2.34 12.05
C ASP A 35 23.90 3.25 10.83
N GLU A 36 24.47 2.77 9.72
CA GLU A 36 24.51 3.51 8.45
C GLU A 36 23.09 3.70 7.87
N ALA A 37 22.26 2.66 7.87
CA ALA A 37 20.87 2.77 7.42
C ALA A 37 20.07 3.76 8.28
N TRP A 38 20.28 3.80 9.59
CA TRP A 38 19.65 4.78 10.47
C TRP A 38 20.16 6.20 10.18
N ARG A 39 21.46 6.38 9.99
CA ARG A 39 22.07 7.67 9.69
C ARG A 39 21.52 8.25 8.39
N THR A 40 21.51 7.48 7.31
CA THR A 40 21.01 7.91 5.99
C THR A 40 19.50 8.17 6.02
N LEU A 41 18.75 7.39 6.80
CA LEU A 41 17.32 7.63 6.99
C LEU A 41 17.06 8.96 7.69
N MET A 42 17.73 9.24 8.79
CA MET A 42 17.54 10.49 9.53
C MET A 42 17.90 11.71 8.68
N LEU A 43 18.98 11.61 7.88
CA LEU A 43 19.35 12.65 6.93
C LEU A 43 18.27 12.86 5.85
N ALA A 44 17.77 11.77 5.26
CA ALA A 44 16.74 11.84 4.22
C ALA A 44 15.39 12.37 4.74
N GLN A 45 15.12 12.22 6.04
CA GLN A 45 13.86 12.63 6.68
C GLN A 45 13.97 13.97 7.43
N HIS A 46 15.10 14.66 7.35
CA HIS A 46 15.22 15.98 7.93
C HIS A 46 14.17 16.92 7.30
N HIS A 47 13.46 17.67 8.13
CA HIS A 47 12.30 18.48 7.71
C HIS A 47 12.63 19.53 6.64
N ASP A 48 13.87 20.03 6.57
CA ASP A 48 14.32 20.99 5.57
C ASP A 48 14.84 20.33 4.28
N SER A 49 15.05 19.02 4.27
CA SER A 49 15.71 18.35 3.15
C SER A 49 14.91 18.38 1.85
N TRP A 50 13.61 18.65 1.90
CA TRP A 50 12.72 18.64 0.74
C TRP A 50 11.78 19.87 0.66
N ILE A 51 11.84 20.75 1.64
CA ILE A 51 11.03 21.99 1.69
C ILE A 51 11.77 23.17 1.05
N VAL A 52 13.10 23.23 1.22
CA VAL A 52 13.91 24.36 0.73
C VAL A 52 14.36 24.08 -0.70
N PRO A 53 13.98 24.89 -1.69
CA PRO A 53 14.54 24.78 -3.04
C PRO A 53 16.01 25.21 -3.00
N TYR A 54 16.91 24.26 -3.07
CA TYR A 54 18.35 24.52 -3.04
C TYR A 54 18.85 25.02 -4.39
N LYS A 55 19.51 26.16 -4.38
CA LYS A 55 20.25 26.73 -5.51
C LYS A 55 21.59 26.02 -5.75
N GLY A 56 21.96 25.01 -4.99
CA GLY A 56 23.25 24.38 -5.06
C GLY A 56 23.23 23.07 -5.82
N ILE A 57 23.86 23.02 -6.99
CA ILE A 57 24.28 21.77 -7.60
C ILE A 57 25.66 21.45 -7.01
N ASN A 58 25.78 20.37 -6.24
CA ASN A 58 27.06 19.84 -5.81
C ASN A 58 27.49 18.68 -6.72
N LYS A 59 28.63 18.04 -6.43
CA LYS A 59 29.13 16.88 -7.22
C LYS A 59 28.16 15.69 -7.27
N PHE A 60 27.08 15.70 -6.51
CA PHE A 60 26.06 14.65 -6.44
C PHE A 60 24.73 15.08 -7.06
N GLY A 61 24.65 16.22 -7.73
CA GLY A 61 23.43 16.77 -8.29
C GLY A 61 22.72 17.74 -7.37
N THR A 62 21.41 17.79 -7.46
CA THR A 62 20.54 18.61 -6.62
C THR A 62 20.38 17.99 -5.21
N TRP A 63 19.79 18.78 -4.30
CA TRP A 63 19.44 18.28 -2.97
C TRP A 63 18.41 17.13 -3.02
N ALA A 64 17.48 17.18 -3.97
CA ALA A 64 16.54 16.09 -4.20
C ALA A 64 17.23 14.80 -4.62
N ASP A 65 18.27 14.89 -5.47
CA ASP A 65 19.09 13.74 -5.86
C ASP A 65 19.85 13.17 -4.67
N GLN A 66 20.34 14.04 -3.76
CA GLN A 66 20.99 13.62 -2.53
C GLN A 66 20.04 12.86 -1.59
N ILE A 67 18.80 13.36 -1.43
CA ILE A 67 17.78 12.71 -0.61
C ILE A 67 17.41 11.36 -1.20
N LYS A 68 17.24 11.31 -2.52
CA LYS A 68 16.96 10.05 -3.23
C LYS A 68 18.08 9.04 -2.98
N ARG A 69 19.34 9.46 -3.07
CA ARG A 69 20.49 8.58 -2.83
C ARG A 69 20.48 8.03 -1.41
N TRP A 70 20.33 8.86 -0.36
CA TRP A 70 20.24 8.39 1.02
C TRP A 70 19.08 7.42 1.23
N THR A 71 17.96 7.67 0.55
CA THR A 71 16.81 6.78 0.60
C THR A 71 17.11 5.43 -0.06
N ASP A 72 17.79 5.44 -1.21
CA ASP A 72 18.14 4.23 -1.92
C ASP A 72 19.20 3.41 -1.15
N GLU A 73 20.20 4.07 -0.55
CA GLU A 73 21.18 3.45 0.34
C GLU A 73 20.48 2.78 1.54
N THR A 74 19.59 3.51 2.21
CA THR A 74 18.81 2.97 3.32
C THR A 74 18.01 1.73 2.91
N ASN A 75 17.30 1.79 1.77
CA ASN A 75 16.50 0.68 1.28
C ASN A 75 17.38 -0.53 0.93
N THR A 76 18.53 -0.30 0.29
CA THR A 76 19.46 -1.37 -0.09
C THR A 76 19.95 -2.16 1.14
N VAL A 77 20.38 -1.46 2.17
CA VAL A 77 20.80 -2.11 3.43
C VAL A 77 19.64 -2.82 4.09
N ALA A 78 18.48 -2.19 4.09
CA ALA A 78 17.26 -2.71 4.64
C ALA A 78 16.83 -4.05 3.97
N ASP A 79 16.87 -4.08 2.65
CA ASP A 79 16.52 -5.27 1.88
C ASP A 79 17.56 -6.39 2.08
N LYS A 80 18.85 -6.06 2.16
CA LYS A 80 19.94 -7.00 2.48
C LYS A 80 19.71 -7.67 3.84
N ILE A 81 19.46 -6.90 4.89
CA ILE A 81 19.23 -7.43 6.25
C ILE A 81 17.95 -8.27 6.28
N THR A 82 16.89 -7.80 5.62
CA THR A 82 15.63 -8.53 5.54
C THR A 82 15.80 -9.88 4.86
N ALA A 83 16.45 -9.91 3.70
CA ALA A 83 16.71 -11.15 2.96
C ALA A 83 17.56 -12.13 3.79
N ALA A 84 18.65 -11.66 4.40
CA ALA A 84 19.50 -12.48 5.24
C ALA A 84 18.77 -13.04 6.48
N SER A 85 17.93 -12.21 7.13
CA SER A 85 17.11 -12.64 8.26
C SER A 85 16.11 -13.72 7.87
N ILE A 86 15.46 -13.58 6.70
CA ILE A 86 14.50 -14.57 6.19
C ILE A 86 15.26 -15.87 5.81
N PHE A 87 16.38 -15.73 5.10
CA PHE A 87 17.17 -16.88 4.66
C PHE A 87 17.72 -17.71 5.83
N SER A 88 17.98 -17.08 6.98
CA SER A 88 18.44 -17.79 8.18
C SER A 88 17.44 -18.86 8.69
N PHE A 89 16.16 -18.76 8.31
CA PHE A 89 15.13 -19.74 8.66
C PHE A 89 15.03 -20.90 7.66
N ASP A 90 15.69 -20.84 6.50
CA ASP A 90 15.59 -21.91 5.48
C ASP A 90 16.30 -23.21 5.89
N ASN A 91 17.16 -23.15 6.91
CA ASN A 91 17.79 -24.33 7.49
C ASN A 91 16.88 -25.14 8.42
N ASP A 92 15.70 -24.63 8.78
CA ASP A 92 14.67 -25.43 9.40
C ASP A 92 14.19 -26.47 8.37
N THR A 93 14.53 -27.72 8.60
CA THR A 93 14.10 -28.87 7.78
C THR A 93 12.58 -29.01 7.80
N ILE A 94 11.92 -28.14 7.05
CA ILE A 94 10.54 -28.35 6.67
C ILE A 94 10.61 -29.48 5.63
N ASN A 95 10.15 -30.65 6.04
CA ASN A 95 10.14 -31.86 5.21
C ASN A 95 9.36 -31.53 3.92
N THR A 96 10.08 -31.27 2.84
CA THR A 96 9.53 -30.81 1.55
C THR A 96 9.02 -32.00 0.73
N GLU A 97 8.17 -32.85 1.31
CA GLU A 97 7.48 -33.84 0.53
C GLU A 97 6.48 -33.17 -0.42
N LYS A 98 6.85 -33.19 -1.70
CA LYS A 98 6.04 -33.02 -2.92
C LYS A 98 5.00 -31.89 -2.96
N ALA A 99 5.26 -30.90 -3.82
CA ALA A 99 4.30 -29.89 -4.30
C ALA A 99 3.63 -29.03 -3.22
N GLN A 100 4.41 -28.62 -2.21
CA GLN A 100 3.91 -27.78 -1.13
C GLN A 100 4.72 -26.47 -1.04
N GLY A 101 4.00 -25.36 -0.99
CA GLY A 101 4.57 -24.06 -0.66
C GLY A 101 4.41 -23.76 0.83
N PHE A 102 5.31 -22.96 1.36
CA PHE A 102 5.21 -22.45 2.73
C PHE A 102 5.18 -20.92 2.71
N VAL A 103 4.32 -20.36 3.53
CA VAL A 103 4.26 -18.92 3.79
C VAL A 103 4.55 -18.69 5.25
N ARG A 104 5.58 -17.90 5.54
CA ARG A 104 5.92 -17.49 6.89
C ARG A 104 5.54 -16.03 7.08
N VAL A 105 4.66 -15.77 8.03
CA VAL A 105 4.16 -14.43 8.35
C VAL A 105 4.77 -13.98 9.66
N TYR A 106 5.43 -12.83 9.64
CA TYR A 106 6.12 -12.26 10.80
C TYR A 106 5.29 -11.14 11.43
N ASN A 107 5.27 -11.10 12.76
CA ASN A 107 4.71 -10.01 13.54
C ASN A 107 5.82 -9.38 14.39
N THR A 108 6.18 -8.16 14.07
CA THR A 108 7.22 -7.39 14.76
C THR A 108 6.68 -6.54 15.92
N LEU A 109 5.40 -6.63 16.21
CA LEU A 109 4.77 -5.89 17.30
C LEU A 109 4.63 -6.73 18.57
N GLY A 110 4.61 -6.07 19.71
CA GLY A 110 4.43 -6.68 21.04
C GLY A 110 3.02 -7.21 21.33
N THR A 111 2.11 -7.15 20.39
CA THR A 111 0.73 -7.65 20.51
C THR A 111 0.46 -8.73 19.47
N LYS A 112 -0.35 -9.73 19.84
CA LYS A 112 -0.84 -10.73 18.90
C LYS A 112 -1.63 -10.05 17.78
N ARG A 113 -1.40 -10.48 16.53
CA ARG A 113 -2.09 -9.95 15.35
C ARG A 113 -2.85 -11.04 14.63
N LYS A 114 -4.04 -10.66 14.17
CA LYS A 114 -4.89 -11.46 13.31
C LYS A 114 -5.25 -10.57 12.12
N GLU A 115 -4.61 -10.79 10.97
CA GLU A 115 -4.71 -9.89 9.82
C GLU A 115 -4.77 -10.64 8.50
N LEU A 116 -5.39 -10.00 7.51
CA LEU A 116 -5.42 -10.48 6.15
C LEU A 116 -4.02 -10.38 5.53
N VAL A 117 -3.55 -11.50 4.99
CA VAL A 117 -2.27 -11.60 4.28
C VAL A 117 -2.54 -11.89 2.80
N THR A 118 -1.85 -11.17 1.92
CA THR A 118 -1.86 -11.40 0.48
C THR A 118 -0.53 -11.97 0.05
N VAL A 119 -0.56 -13.11 -0.64
CA VAL A 119 0.62 -13.82 -1.13
C VAL A 119 0.53 -13.96 -2.64
N GLU A 120 1.60 -13.61 -3.34
CA GLU A 120 1.74 -13.92 -4.76
C GLU A 120 2.16 -15.38 -4.91
N LEU A 121 1.39 -16.14 -5.69
CA LEU A 121 1.69 -17.51 -6.01
C LEU A 121 2.20 -17.65 -7.45
N PRO A 122 3.04 -18.66 -7.72
CA PRO A 122 3.39 -19.04 -9.09
C PRO A 122 2.15 -19.34 -9.94
N GLN A 123 2.24 -19.12 -11.25
CA GLN A 123 1.09 -19.29 -12.18
C GLN A 123 0.53 -20.72 -12.17
N GLU A 124 1.35 -21.71 -11.92
CA GLU A 124 0.96 -23.12 -11.82
C GLU A 124 -0.08 -23.41 -10.72
N TYR A 125 -0.21 -22.50 -9.72
CA TYR A 125 -1.22 -22.62 -8.68
C TYR A 125 -2.63 -22.20 -9.14
N ALA A 126 -2.75 -21.57 -10.31
CA ALA A 126 -4.05 -21.11 -10.82
C ALA A 126 -5.01 -22.27 -11.15
N ASP A 127 -4.44 -23.42 -11.56
CA ASP A 127 -5.20 -24.56 -12.08
C ASP A 127 -5.57 -25.59 -11.00
N PHE A 128 -5.19 -25.34 -9.75
CA PHE A 128 -5.41 -26.27 -8.64
C PHE A 128 -6.29 -25.68 -7.55
N ASP A 129 -7.10 -26.53 -6.94
CA ASP A 129 -7.62 -26.23 -5.61
C ASP A 129 -6.49 -26.27 -4.59
N LEU A 130 -6.57 -25.41 -3.59
CA LEU A 130 -5.55 -25.29 -2.57
C LEU A 130 -6.11 -25.77 -1.23
N GLU A 131 -5.21 -26.28 -0.41
CA GLU A 131 -5.43 -26.46 1.02
C GLU A 131 -4.41 -25.61 1.77
N VAL A 132 -4.89 -24.71 2.60
CA VAL A 132 -4.06 -23.83 3.44
C VAL A 132 -4.21 -24.30 4.88
N ASN A 133 -3.11 -24.68 5.50
CA ASN A 133 -3.09 -25.13 6.89
C ASN A 133 -2.10 -24.32 7.72
N ASP A 134 -2.47 -24.02 8.95
CA ASP A 134 -1.55 -23.41 9.93
C ASP A 134 -0.51 -24.46 10.45
N TYR A 135 0.40 -23.99 11.31
CA TYR A 135 1.45 -24.83 11.90
C TYR A 135 0.90 -25.98 12.79
N ARG A 136 -0.36 -25.89 13.23
CA ARG A 136 -1.06 -26.95 13.96
C ARG A 136 -1.83 -27.90 13.07
N ASN A 137 -1.66 -27.76 11.76
CA ASN A 137 -2.37 -28.52 10.73
C ASN A 137 -3.89 -28.22 10.68
N LYS A 138 -4.31 -27.08 11.24
CA LYS A 138 -5.69 -26.61 11.17
C LYS A 138 -5.91 -25.92 9.83
N LYS A 139 -7.00 -26.28 9.14
CA LYS A 139 -7.41 -25.67 7.88
C LYS A 139 -7.74 -24.18 8.07
N VAL A 140 -7.22 -23.36 7.15
CA VAL A 140 -7.44 -21.90 7.09
C VAL A 140 -8.25 -21.59 5.83
N ASP A 141 -9.33 -20.85 6.00
CA ASP A 141 -10.11 -20.36 4.86
C ASP A 141 -9.31 -19.35 4.06
N TYR A 142 -9.47 -19.38 2.74
CA TYR A 142 -8.73 -18.51 1.85
C TYR A 142 -9.59 -18.06 0.66
N SER A 143 -9.14 -17.01 0.00
CA SER A 143 -9.60 -16.59 -1.32
C SER A 143 -8.41 -16.56 -2.28
N ILE A 144 -8.64 -16.92 -3.53
CA ILE A 144 -7.64 -16.83 -4.59
C ILE A 144 -8.23 -16.04 -5.76
N GLY A 145 -7.43 -15.17 -6.35
CA GLY A 145 -7.83 -14.33 -7.48
C GLY A 145 -6.66 -13.98 -8.38
N LYS A 146 -6.95 -13.34 -9.51
CA LYS A 146 -5.95 -12.81 -10.43
C LYS A 146 -5.98 -11.30 -10.40
N GLU A 147 -4.83 -10.67 -10.19
CA GLU A 147 -4.67 -9.22 -10.16
C GLU A 147 -3.39 -8.84 -10.90
N GLY A 148 -3.50 -7.98 -11.93
CA GLY A 148 -2.37 -7.57 -12.75
C GLY A 148 -1.63 -8.75 -13.41
N GLY A 149 -2.34 -9.81 -13.80
CA GLY A 149 -1.76 -11.02 -14.37
C GLY A 149 -1.16 -12.01 -13.35
N LYS A 150 -1.09 -11.66 -12.06
CA LYS A 150 -0.49 -12.46 -10.99
C LYS A 150 -1.56 -13.17 -10.17
N ILE A 151 -1.27 -14.39 -9.73
CA ILE A 151 -2.15 -15.14 -8.83
C ILE A 151 -1.95 -14.63 -7.40
N ARG A 152 -3.04 -14.24 -6.74
CA ARG A 152 -3.06 -13.74 -5.37
C ARG A 152 -3.86 -14.67 -4.47
N LEU A 153 -3.23 -15.17 -3.43
CA LEU A 153 -3.85 -15.92 -2.34
C LEU A 153 -4.06 -14.98 -1.16
N LEU A 154 -5.28 -14.92 -0.62
CA LEU A 154 -5.63 -14.14 0.56
C LEU A 154 -6.11 -15.09 1.65
N PHE A 155 -5.60 -14.93 2.85
CA PHE A 155 -6.06 -15.62 4.04
C PHE A 155 -5.80 -14.82 5.30
N GLU A 156 -6.53 -15.11 6.36
CA GLU A 156 -6.33 -14.45 7.64
C GLU A 156 -5.24 -15.18 8.43
N ALA A 157 -4.14 -14.49 8.72
CA ALA A 157 -3.02 -15.01 9.49
C ALA A 157 -3.16 -14.63 10.97
N ASP A 158 -2.96 -15.60 11.86
CA ASP A 158 -2.89 -15.44 13.32
C ASP A 158 -1.42 -15.57 13.75
N VAL A 159 -0.82 -14.47 14.22
CA VAL A 159 0.63 -14.39 14.46
C VAL A 159 0.91 -13.90 15.89
N PRO A 160 1.74 -14.62 16.66
CA PRO A 160 2.06 -14.24 18.03
C PRO A 160 2.86 -12.92 18.10
N PRO A 161 2.92 -12.26 19.27
CA PRO A 161 3.79 -11.10 19.46
C PRO A 161 5.25 -11.44 19.23
N PHE A 162 6.01 -10.52 18.59
CA PHE A 162 7.44 -10.67 18.31
C PHE A 162 7.82 -12.05 17.77
N GLY A 163 7.01 -12.58 16.85
CA GLY A 163 7.19 -13.94 16.36
C GLY A 163 6.70 -14.13 14.93
N TYR A 164 6.53 -15.39 14.57
CA TYR A 164 6.01 -15.74 13.26
C TYR A 164 5.04 -16.92 13.32
N SER A 165 4.26 -17.09 12.26
CA SER A 165 3.45 -18.29 12.00
C SER A 165 3.74 -18.80 10.60
N THR A 166 3.84 -20.11 10.45
CA THR A 166 4.05 -20.77 9.16
C THR A 166 2.76 -21.40 8.67
N TYR A 167 2.42 -21.13 7.43
CA TYR A 167 1.27 -21.68 6.73
C TYR A 167 1.75 -22.56 5.59
N ARG A 168 1.17 -23.74 5.47
CA ARG A 168 1.45 -24.68 4.40
C ARG A 168 0.37 -24.57 3.32
N ILE A 169 0.79 -24.44 2.08
CA ILE A 169 -0.08 -24.37 0.91
C ILE A 169 0.15 -25.65 0.10
N LYS A 170 -0.87 -26.47 0.00
CA LYS A 170 -0.84 -27.74 -0.75
C LYS A 170 -1.77 -27.63 -1.95
N GLN A 171 -1.29 -28.08 -3.12
CA GLN A 171 -2.13 -28.28 -4.28
C GLN A 171 -2.95 -29.58 -4.10
N VAL A 172 -4.26 -29.48 -4.28
CA VAL A 172 -5.17 -30.62 -4.19
C VAL A 172 -5.73 -30.90 -5.58
N LYS A 173 -5.65 -32.14 -6.00
CA LYS A 173 -6.21 -32.55 -7.29
C LYS A 173 -7.73 -32.63 -7.21
N THR A 174 -8.42 -31.57 -7.57
CA THR A 174 -9.85 -31.65 -7.87
C THR A 174 -10.26 -30.48 -8.74
N GLY A 175 -10.83 -30.77 -9.90
CA GLY A 175 -11.63 -29.88 -10.70
C GLY A 175 -10.90 -28.67 -11.32
N LYS A 176 -11.32 -28.28 -12.50
CA LYS A 176 -10.94 -26.99 -13.09
C LYS A 176 -11.54 -25.86 -12.25
N ARG A 177 -10.75 -25.24 -11.40
CA ARG A 177 -11.15 -24.00 -10.74
C ARG A 177 -11.00 -22.86 -11.72
N THR A 178 -12.09 -22.19 -12.01
CA THR A 178 -12.02 -20.91 -12.69
C THR A 178 -11.62 -19.87 -11.64
N VAL A 179 -10.38 -19.39 -11.68
CA VAL A 179 -9.97 -18.24 -10.87
C VAL A 179 -10.79 -17.05 -11.36
N SER A 180 -11.81 -16.72 -10.61
CA SER A 180 -12.71 -15.59 -10.89
C SER A 180 -11.96 -14.29 -10.76
N GLY A 181 -11.75 -13.59 -11.83
CA GLY A 181 -11.02 -12.33 -11.87
C GLY A 181 -11.28 -11.58 -13.16
N SER A 182 -12.54 -11.47 -13.59
CA SER A 182 -12.88 -10.45 -14.58
C SER A 182 -13.03 -9.13 -13.84
N GLU A 183 -12.09 -8.22 -14.03
CA GLU A 183 -12.25 -6.82 -13.62
C GLU A 183 -13.54 -6.28 -14.23
N LYS A 184 -14.45 -5.78 -13.36
CA LYS A 184 -15.67 -5.15 -13.81
C LYS A 184 -15.43 -3.66 -13.94
N ILE A 185 -15.62 -3.13 -15.15
CA ILE A 185 -15.43 -1.72 -15.46
C ILE A 185 -16.78 -1.01 -15.45
N ILE A 186 -16.82 0.16 -14.79
CA ILE A 186 -17.98 1.04 -14.67
C ILE A 186 -17.54 2.44 -15.11
N ASN A 187 -18.17 2.96 -16.15
CA ASN A 187 -17.74 4.22 -16.78
C ASN A 187 -18.60 5.43 -16.37
N GLU A 188 -19.77 5.21 -15.77
CA GLU A 188 -20.70 6.29 -15.43
C GLU A 188 -21.61 5.93 -14.27
N GLY A 189 -22.25 6.93 -13.69
CA GLY A 189 -23.21 6.79 -12.62
C GLY A 189 -22.58 6.68 -11.25
N GLU A 190 -23.29 6.01 -10.35
CA GLU A 190 -22.85 5.77 -8.98
C GLU A 190 -22.47 4.31 -8.80
N TYR A 191 -21.46 4.07 -7.96
CA TYR A 191 -21.07 2.72 -7.58
C TYR A 191 -21.03 2.55 -6.07
N VAL A 192 -21.57 1.45 -5.58
CA VAL A 192 -21.63 1.13 -4.15
C VAL A 192 -20.62 0.04 -3.81
N VAL A 193 -19.76 0.31 -2.84
CA VAL A 193 -18.90 -0.68 -2.20
C VAL A 193 -19.37 -0.86 -0.77
N GLU A 194 -19.51 -2.11 -0.33
CA GLU A 194 -20.06 -2.39 0.99
C GLU A 194 -19.39 -3.61 1.63
N ASN A 195 -19.02 -3.48 2.91
CA ASN A 195 -18.57 -4.59 3.74
C ASN A 195 -19.28 -4.57 5.12
N ASP A 196 -18.74 -5.30 6.10
CA ASP A 196 -19.29 -5.35 7.46
C ASP A 196 -19.13 -4.04 8.25
N MET A 197 -18.20 -3.16 7.86
CA MET A 197 -17.90 -1.89 8.53
C MET A 197 -18.50 -0.67 7.84
N TYR A 198 -18.45 -0.65 6.51
CA TYR A 198 -18.77 0.53 5.71
C TYR A 198 -19.70 0.23 4.55
N LYS A 199 -20.48 1.26 4.17
CA LYS A 199 -21.13 1.38 2.87
C LYS A 199 -20.70 2.72 2.27
N ILE A 200 -20.07 2.66 1.08
CA ILE A 200 -19.52 3.83 0.38
C ILE A 200 -20.19 3.94 -0.98
N VAL A 201 -20.65 5.13 -1.30
CA VAL A 201 -21.22 5.45 -2.62
C VAL A 201 -20.26 6.39 -3.33
N PHE A 202 -19.77 5.99 -4.49
CA PHE A 202 -18.90 6.79 -5.36
C PHE A 202 -19.74 7.45 -6.48
N ASP A 203 -19.43 8.72 -6.79
CA ASP A 203 -20.03 9.48 -7.89
C ASP A 203 -19.01 9.63 -9.03
N LEU A 204 -19.17 8.84 -10.07
CA LEU A 204 -18.24 8.84 -11.20
C LEU A 204 -18.36 10.09 -12.07
N SER A 205 -19.52 10.75 -12.07
CA SER A 205 -19.71 12.00 -12.79
C SER A 205 -18.90 13.16 -12.20
N LYS A 206 -18.47 13.01 -10.94
CA LYS A 206 -17.67 13.98 -10.16
C LYS A 206 -16.30 13.43 -9.81
N GLY A 207 -15.55 12.91 -10.79
CA GLY A 207 -14.19 12.43 -10.59
C GLY A 207 -14.05 11.22 -9.69
N GLY A 208 -15.13 10.45 -9.47
CA GLY A 208 -15.11 9.29 -8.58
C GLY A 208 -15.05 9.64 -7.10
N THR A 209 -15.51 10.82 -6.71
CA THR A 209 -15.58 11.26 -5.31
C THR A 209 -16.58 10.45 -4.49
N ILE A 210 -16.44 10.50 -3.18
CA ILE A 210 -17.32 9.79 -2.25
C ILE A 210 -18.55 10.65 -1.97
N LYS A 211 -19.70 10.21 -2.47
CA LYS A 211 -21.01 10.86 -2.24
C LYS A 211 -21.58 10.55 -0.86
N SER A 212 -21.33 9.34 -0.35
CA SER A 212 -21.78 8.88 0.97
C SER A 212 -20.78 7.89 1.54
N LEU A 213 -20.46 8.04 2.83
CA LEU A 213 -19.59 7.15 3.61
C LEU A 213 -20.31 6.80 4.92
N ILE A 214 -21.03 5.71 4.92
CA ILE A 214 -21.79 5.26 6.09
C ILE A 214 -20.93 4.30 6.91
N ALA A 215 -20.65 4.65 8.16
CA ALA A 215 -19.99 3.78 9.13
C ALA A 215 -21.04 2.98 9.91
N LYS A 216 -21.19 1.70 9.58
CA LYS A 216 -22.22 0.82 10.12
C LYS A 216 -22.12 0.59 11.63
N LYS A 217 -20.89 0.57 12.16
CA LYS A 217 -20.64 0.36 13.60
C LYS A 217 -20.72 1.66 14.42
N GLU A 218 -20.92 2.79 13.78
CA GLU A 218 -21.07 4.11 14.42
C GLU A 218 -22.51 4.63 14.22
N GLY A 219 -23.50 3.76 14.41
CA GLY A 219 -24.91 4.09 14.30
C GLY A 219 -25.36 4.46 12.89
N ASN A 220 -24.72 3.92 11.86
CA ASN A 220 -24.97 4.25 10.45
C ASN A 220 -24.74 5.74 10.13
N LYS A 221 -23.84 6.39 10.83
CA LYS A 221 -23.48 7.78 10.56
C LYS A 221 -22.83 7.93 9.19
N ASP A 222 -23.32 8.89 8.40
CA ASP A 222 -22.70 9.28 7.13
C ASP A 222 -21.64 10.36 7.38
N PHE A 223 -20.40 10.08 7.00
CA PHE A 223 -19.25 10.96 7.17
C PHE A 223 -18.91 11.78 5.92
N ALA A 224 -19.55 11.53 4.78
CA ALA A 224 -19.31 12.34 3.57
C ALA A 224 -19.83 13.77 3.73
N GLY A 225 -20.83 13.95 4.59
CA GLY A 225 -21.42 15.26 4.86
C GLY A 225 -22.17 15.84 3.65
N LYS A 226 -22.99 16.84 3.91
CA LYS A 226 -23.68 17.63 2.88
C LYS A 226 -22.98 18.98 2.71
N THR A 227 -21.68 18.96 2.36
CA THR A 227 -21.00 20.23 2.05
C THR A 227 -21.13 20.50 0.56
N GLU A 228 -21.74 21.61 0.21
CA GLU A 228 -21.87 22.06 -1.18
C GLU A 228 -20.53 22.51 -1.78
N LYS A 229 -19.53 22.75 -0.91
CA LYS A 229 -18.26 23.38 -1.32
C LYS A 229 -17.18 22.38 -1.76
N TYR A 230 -17.10 21.21 -1.12
CA TYR A 230 -16.06 20.21 -1.39
C TYR A 230 -16.65 18.80 -1.31
N ALA A 231 -16.16 17.91 -2.17
CA ALA A 231 -16.52 16.49 -2.11
C ALA A 231 -15.47 15.70 -1.32
N LEU A 232 -15.90 14.67 -0.60
CA LEU A 232 -14.97 13.75 0.08
C LEU A 232 -14.19 12.96 -0.98
N GLY A 233 -12.85 12.96 -0.88
CA GLY A 233 -11.96 12.32 -1.87
C GLY A 233 -11.69 13.17 -3.11
N GLU A 234 -12.11 14.44 -3.13
CA GLU A 234 -11.78 15.40 -4.18
C GLU A 234 -10.28 15.72 -4.16
N LEU A 235 -9.64 15.66 -5.32
CA LEU A 235 -8.32 16.22 -5.54
C LEU A 235 -8.47 17.68 -5.97
N ARG A 236 -7.75 18.59 -5.31
CA ARG A 236 -7.83 20.01 -5.59
C ARG A 236 -6.45 20.66 -5.49
N GLY A 237 -6.13 21.52 -6.44
CA GLY A 237 -4.88 22.26 -6.48
C GLY A 237 -5.02 23.61 -7.15
N PHE A 238 -4.11 24.54 -6.82
CA PHE A 238 -3.98 25.82 -7.52
C PHE A 238 -2.96 25.66 -8.64
N PHE A 239 -3.39 25.88 -9.87
CA PHE A 239 -2.54 25.77 -11.07
C PHE A 239 -2.07 27.17 -11.47
N TYR A 240 -0.78 27.44 -11.25
CA TYR A 240 -0.18 28.77 -11.45
C TYR A 240 -0.26 29.27 -12.89
N GLU A 241 -0.08 28.38 -13.87
CA GLU A 241 -0.19 28.74 -15.29
C GLU A 241 -1.59 29.24 -15.66
N GLU A 242 -2.63 28.67 -15.00
CA GLU A 242 -4.02 29.06 -15.22
C GLU A 242 -4.51 30.15 -14.23
N GLY A 243 -3.75 30.40 -13.18
CA GLY A 243 -4.10 31.37 -12.13
C GLY A 243 -5.33 31.02 -11.32
N LYS A 244 -5.75 29.75 -11.26
CA LYS A 244 -6.99 29.32 -10.58
C LYS A 244 -6.87 27.94 -9.93
N PHE A 245 -7.81 27.66 -9.04
CA PHE A 245 -8.01 26.31 -8.52
C PHE A 245 -8.67 25.42 -9.57
N ARG A 246 -8.19 24.19 -9.66
CA ARG A 246 -8.80 23.11 -10.43
C ARG A 246 -9.15 21.97 -9.48
N SER A 247 -10.09 21.15 -9.91
CA SER A 247 -10.58 20.04 -9.12
C SER A 247 -10.80 18.79 -9.99
N SER A 248 -10.63 17.63 -9.40
CA SER A 248 -10.93 16.35 -10.06
C SER A 248 -12.43 16.14 -10.34
N ILE A 249 -13.31 16.91 -9.67
CA ILE A 249 -14.76 16.84 -9.93
C ILE A 249 -15.17 17.48 -11.27
N GLU A 250 -14.27 18.17 -11.95
CA GLU A 250 -14.53 18.84 -13.22
C GLU A 250 -14.67 17.84 -14.38
N THR A 251 -14.19 16.61 -14.21
CA THR A 251 -14.22 15.55 -15.21
C THR A 251 -14.77 14.24 -14.62
N PRO A 252 -15.49 13.44 -15.41
CA PRO A 252 -15.91 12.13 -14.95
C PRO A 252 -14.72 11.18 -14.80
N ALA A 253 -14.85 10.19 -13.92
CA ALA A 253 -13.86 9.15 -13.70
C ALA A 253 -14.41 7.77 -14.10
N LYS A 254 -13.50 6.83 -14.31
CA LYS A 254 -13.77 5.42 -14.56
C LYS A 254 -13.46 4.63 -13.28
N LEU A 255 -14.32 3.66 -12.94
CA LEU A 255 -14.09 2.75 -11.83
C LEU A 255 -13.89 1.33 -12.33
N THR A 256 -12.88 0.65 -11.81
CA THR A 256 -12.65 -0.77 -12.03
C THR A 256 -12.76 -1.51 -10.70
N VAL A 257 -13.62 -2.51 -10.63
CA VAL A 257 -13.65 -3.44 -9.49
C VAL A 257 -12.52 -4.42 -9.67
N VAL A 258 -11.47 -4.26 -8.86
CA VAL A 258 -10.26 -5.09 -8.92
C VAL A 258 -10.50 -6.39 -8.16
N ARG A 259 -11.18 -6.29 -7.00
CA ARG A 259 -11.52 -7.44 -6.16
C ARG A 259 -12.79 -7.17 -5.37
N ASP A 260 -13.64 -8.18 -5.32
CA ASP A 260 -14.84 -8.18 -4.50
C ASP A 260 -15.05 -9.60 -3.97
N ASN A 261 -14.65 -9.81 -2.71
CA ASN A 261 -14.79 -11.10 -2.05
C ASN A 261 -15.06 -10.94 -0.55
N VAL A 262 -15.19 -12.05 0.16
CA VAL A 262 -15.53 -12.07 1.60
C VAL A 262 -14.48 -11.39 2.49
N TYR A 263 -13.24 -11.24 2.03
CA TYR A 263 -12.14 -10.65 2.81
C TYR A 263 -11.88 -9.19 2.47
N GLU A 264 -12.09 -8.81 1.21
CA GLU A 264 -11.64 -7.53 0.70
C GLU A 264 -12.51 -7.05 -0.47
N GLN A 265 -12.88 -5.77 -0.45
CA GLN A 265 -13.36 -5.03 -1.60
C GLN A 265 -12.28 -4.04 -2.01
N LYS A 266 -11.82 -4.15 -3.25
CA LYS A 266 -10.77 -3.30 -3.82
C LYS A 266 -11.23 -2.74 -5.15
N ILE A 267 -11.25 -1.43 -5.24
CA ILE A 267 -11.61 -0.69 -6.45
C ILE A 267 -10.47 0.21 -6.89
N LYS A 268 -10.40 0.46 -8.18
CA LYS A 268 -9.50 1.42 -8.80
C LYS A 268 -10.33 2.50 -9.50
N ILE A 269 -10.08 3.76 -9.18
CA ILE A 269 -10.67 4.93 -9.81
C ILE A 269 -9.60 5.61 -10.65
N GLU A 270 -9.90 5.86 -11.91
CA GLU A 270 -9.03 6.53 -12.87
C GLU A 270 -9.75 7.79 -13.36
N GLY A 271 -9.12 8.94 -13.18
CA GLY A 271 -9.65 10.25 -13.54
C GLY A 271 -8.52 11.23 -13.87
N GLU A 272 -8.86 12.52 -13.91
CA GLU A 272 -7.87 13.56 -14.16
C GLU A 272 -8.14 14.84 -13.34
N ILE A 273 -7.08 15.59 -13.05
CA ILE A 273 -7.13 16.94 -12.50
C ILE A 273 -6.32 17.88 -13.39
N ALA A 274 -6.92 18.91 -13.96
CA ALA A 274 -6.28 19.84 -14.88
C ALA A 274 -5.46 19.12 -15.98
N SER A 275 -6.04 18.08 -16.60
CA SER A 275 -5.41 17.23 -17.63
C SER A 275 -4.25 16.33 -17.14
N HIS A 276 -4.01 16.26 -15.84
CA HIS A 276 -3.08 15.30 -15.23
C HIS A 276 -3.84 14.06 -14.77
N PRO A 277 -3.55 12.87 -15.32
CA PRO A 277 -4.22 11.65 -14.91
C PRO A 277 -3.92 11.31 -13.45
N PHE A 278 -4.91 10.78 -12.75
CA PHE A 278 -4.68 10.15 -11.45
C PHE A 278 -5.29 8.75 -11.41
N THR A 279 -4.72 7.93 -10.55
CA THR A 279 -5.25 6.63 -10.17
C THR A 279 -5.38 6.58 -8.66
N GLN A 280 -6.57 6.24 -8.17
CA GLN A 280 -6.82 6.01 -6.76
C GLN A 280 -7.29 4.59 -6.55
N VAL A 281 -6.57 3.82 -5.73
CA VAL A 281 -6.97 2.48 -5.32
C VAL A 281 -7.51 2.54 -3.90
N ILE A 282 -8.75 2.08 -3.72
CA ILE A 282 -9.43 2.11 -2.43
C ILE A 282 -9.70 0.67 -2.01
N THR A 283 -9.28 0.33 -0.78
CA THR A 283 -9.38 -1.02 -0.24
C THR A 283 -10.11 -1.00 1.10
N LEU A 284 -11.17 -1.81 1.17
CA LEU A 284 -11.91 -2.11 2.39
C LEU A 284 -11.63 -3.55 2.80
N THR A 285 -10.98 -3.74 3.93
CA THR A 285 -10.69 -5.07 4.48
C THR A 285 -11.72 -5.45 5.54
N LYS A 286 -12.23 -6.66 5.47
CA LYS A 286 -13.19 -7.21 6.44
C LYS A 286 -12.69 -7.10 7.87
N GLY A 287 -13.57 -6.70 8.79
CA GLY A 287 -13.26 -6.63 10.22
C GLY A 287 -12.38 -5.46 10.62
N THR A 288 -11.92 -4.62 9.70
CA THR A 288 -11.09 -3.45 10.02
C THR A 288 -11.85 -2.15 9.82
N ARG A 289 -11.60 -1.18 10.73
CA ARG A 289 -12.16 0.18 10.64
C ARG A 289 -11.34 1.09 9.72
N ARG A 290 -10.24 0.59 9.14
CA ARG A 290 -9.40 1.33 8.22
C ARG A 290 -9.91 1.19 6.80
N ILE A 291 -9.91 2.31 6.07
CA ILE A 291 -10.08 2.38 4.63
C ILE A 291 -8.73 2.82 4.07
N ASP A 292 -8.15 2.04 3.20
CA ASP A 292 -6.86 2.35 2.59
C ASP A 292 -7.09 3.08 1.27
N PHE A 293 -6.38 4.20 1.08
CA PHE A 293 -6.34 4.99 -0.15
C PHE A 293 -4.91 5.03 -0.66
N ASP A 294 -4.70 4.58 -1.88
CA ASP A 294 -3.43 4.67 -2.60
C ASP A 294 -3.63 5.55 -3.82
N LEU A 295 -3.06 6.76 -3.78
CA LEU A 295 -3.21 7.78 -4.80
C LEU A 295 -1.91 7.98 -5.57
N THR A 296 -1.99 7.87 -6.88
CA THR A 296 -0.92 8.25 -7.82
C THR A 296 -1.43 9.31 -8.76
N VAL A 297 -0.70 10.41 -8.91
CA VAL A 297 -0.93 11.46 -9.93
C VAL A 297 0.21 11.44 -10.93
N ASP A 298 -0.12 11.29 -12.21
CA ASP A 298 0.86 11.34 -13.31
C ASP A 298 0.96 12.79 -13.82
N TRP A 299 1.94 13.51 -13.31
CA TRP A 299 2.19 14.89 -13.71
C TRP A 299 2.80 14.94 -15.12
N LYS A 300 2.00 15.28 -16.12
CA LYS A 300 2.44 15.36 -17.53
C LYS A 300 3.47 16.44 -17.82
N LYS A 301 3.54 17.46 -16.96
CA LYS A 301 4.51 18.55 -17.05
C LYS A 301 5.15 18.74 -15.68
N ASN A 302 6.30 19.38 -15.65
CA ASN A 302 6.84 19.86 -14.41
C ASN A 302 5.91 20.95 -13.87
N VAL A 303 4.94 20.57 -13.07
CA VAL A 303 4.02 21.47 -12.35
C VAL A 303 4.80 22.12 -11.23
N GLY A 304 5.83 22.88 -11.61
CA GLY A 304 6.59 23.66 -10.67
C GLY A 304 5.69 24.67 -9.95
N ILE A 305 6.07 25.02 -8.74
CA ILE A 305 5.46 26.11 -7.96
C ILE A 305 5.69 27.49 -8.63
N GLY A 306 5.91 27.52 -9.94
CA GLY A 306 6.29 28.70 -10.71
C GLY A 306 7.76 29.09 -10.54
N GLU A 307 8.20 30.11 -11.25
CA GLU A 307 9.53 30.67 -11.05
C GLU A 307 9.72 31.14 -9.60
N TYR A 308 10.85 30.73 -9.00
CA TYR A 308 11.23 31.25 -7.69
C TYR A 308 11.48 32.76 -7.84
N LYS A 309 10.59 33.57 -7.26
CA LYS A 309 10.81 35.00 -7.01
C LYS A 309 10.91 35.18 -5.52
N GLU A 310 11.98 35.82 -5.07
CA GLU A 310 12.26 36.02 -3.63
C GLU A 310 11.09 36.65 -2.88
N GLU A 311 10.32 37.47 -3.56
CA GLU A 311 9.12 38.14 -3.04
C GLU A 311 7.91 37.19 -2.90
N ARG A 312 7.91 36.03 -3.56
CA ARG A 312 6.76 35.11 -3.58
C ARG A 312 6.71 34.14 -2.41
N TRP A 313 7.75 33.99 -1.62
CA TRP A 313 7.70 33.08 -0.48
C TRP A 313 6.71 33.55 0.60
N ARG A 314 6.31 34.82 0.61
CA ARG A 314 5.27 35.40 1.46
C ARG A 314 3.89 35.40 0.81
N ASP A 315 3.76 34.93 -0.43
CA ASP A 315 2.47 34.85 -1.11
C ASP A 315 1.69 33.63 -0.60
N ASN A 316 0.65 33.92 0.19
CA ASN A 316 -0.26 32.89 0.74
C ASN A 316 -1.09 32.15 -0.34
N ARG A 317 -0.98 32.54 -1.63
CA ARG A 317 -1.51 31.81 -2.78
C ARG A 317 -0.61 30.66 -3.23
N ARG A 318 0.53 30.45 -2.59
CA ARG A 318 1.36 29.26 -2.81
C ARG A 318 0.57 28.02 -2.37
N ALA A 319 -0.04 27.39 -3.32
CA ALA A 319 -0.54 26.06 -3.08
C ALA A 319 0.67 25.11 -3.10
N TYR A 320 0.98 24.55 -1.96
CA TYR A 320 1.76 23.34 -1.92
C TYR A 320 0.89 22.25 -2.53
N CYS A 321 1.28 21.70 -3.69
CA CYS A 321 0.71 20.46 -4.17
C CYS A 321 1.21 19.38 -3.20
N CYS A 322 0.40 19.01 -2.22
CA CYS A 322 0.61 17.86 -1.36
C CYS A 322 0.07 16.63 -2.06
#